data_14be2707b1bddd84ead029845f8738ea
#
_entry.id   14be2707b1bddd84ead029845f8738ea
#
_cell.length_a   1.000
_cell.length_b   1.000
_cell.length_c   1.000
_cell.angle_alpha   90.00
_cell.angle_beta   90.00
_cell.angle_gamma   90.00
#
_symmetry.space_group_name_H-M   'P 1'
#
loop_
_entity.id
_entity.type
_entity.pdbx_description
1 polymer ?
#
loop_
_entity_poly.entity_id
_entity_poly.type
_entity_poly.pdbx_seq_one_letter_code
_entity_poly.pdbx_strand_id
1 'polypeptide(L)'
;MVKTSKYNFISLVIILAIILNPFQALGQICPYPNITAELTTLIWAEEITWSVLNEDGTTAAGPFTNFTDSATFVEQLCLPPGCYTAFLEDSYGDGWHNGEITFTTVTGELLASGTVGAFSTMIDLFTSPECGVITCPPGEMAVYTVLTGDSYGEELSWGINNEFGTSVAGPFTGFASYTQYTNDFCLTPDCYTVWMNDSYGDGWQGAELSFYDEFGALITSGLVPNPPGDNATMPLPLIAGCPVPGCMNQDAFNYEPLATIDDGSCTRRSDNVELFGYWTDSTLPITGFGGSFSDVEGLLMNGTEYAILGSTMGTHILDISASGEAIEVAFLPGAIGGSYVTHRDYHINGNVLYAVCDQGASTLQIFDLSSLPNSVTTLYDSNEFCITAHNVFVDNASNLLYLCSTSSPGANTPVRVLDVSTPTAPTPYLDLSPWVNYCHDIYVENDTAWINSGGAGLFVMQIAPTPQMLGTLTDYPFQGGNHSGWWDSQAQIYVFADETHGSPLKVVDTSDLTDLQVLSTLSSEVNLLSIPHNLMMRDGLVFVSYYHDGLQVFDVRDPVNPKRIAWFDTFIENSHAGFAGAWGVHSALPSGKILISDIIGGLFVLDMVMEEVEVCPTSPTIWNGIS
;
A
#
# COMPACT_ATOMS: atom_id res chain seq x y z
N MET A 1 -16.74 -32.82 62.36
CA MET A 1 -18.12 -32.34 62.19
C MET A 1 -18.29 -31.92 60.75
N VAL A 2 -18.96 -32.75 59.96
CA VAL A 2 -19.23 -32.57 58.55
C VAL A 2 -20.57 -31.87 58.43
N LYS A 3 -20.67 -30.81 57.65
CA LYS A 3 -21.94 -30.26 57.16
C LYS A 3 -21.96 -30.24 55.63
N THR A 4 -22.72 -31.17 55.08
CA THR A 4 -23.13 -31.24 53.70
C THR A 4 -24.17 -30.15 53.41
N SER A 5 -24.00 -29.40 52.32
CA SER A 5 -25.01 -28.50 51.79
C SER A 5 -25.43 -29.03 50.39
N LYS A 6 -26.76 -29.27 50.27
CA LYS A 6 -27.43 -29.73 49.04
C LYS A 6 -27.64 -28.54 48.12
N TYR A 7 -27.26 -28.68 46.85
CA TYR A 7 -27.68 -27.75 45.78
C TYR A 7 -29.03 -28.19 45.21
N ASN A 8 -30.04 -27.31 45.33
CA ASN A 8 -31.32 -27.45 44.64
C ASN A 8 -31.19 -26.81 43.24
N PHE A 9 -31.47 -27.58 42.21
CA PHE A 9 -31.72 -27.08 40.86
C PHE A 9 -33.08 -26.36 40.86
N ILE A 10 -33.09 -25.07 40.58
CA ILE A 10 -34.31 -24.30 40.25
C ILE A 10 -34.33 -24.13 38.74
N SER A 11 -35.29 -24.79 38.11
CA SER A 11 -35.64 -24.55 36.69
C SER A 11 -36.25 -23.15 36.60
N LEU A 12 -35.57 -22.24 35.91
CA LEU A 12 -36.08 -20.91 35.60
C LEU A 12 -36.96 -21.03 34.34
N VAL A 13 -38.27 -21.00 34.54
CA VAL A 13 -39.25 -20.79 33.48
C VAL A 13 -39.25 -19.29 33.18
N ILE A 14 -38.74 -18.90 31.99
CA ILE A 14 -38.84 -17.52 31.52
C ILE A 14 -40.30 -17.32 31.08
N ILE A 15 -41.05 -16.58 31.90
CA ILE A 15 -42.36 -16.03 31.53
C ILE A 15 -42.07 -14.72 30.78
N LEU A 16 -42.35 -14.73 29.48
CA LEU A 16 -42.32 -13.55 28.62
C LEU A 16 -43.45 -12.61 29.10
N ALA A 17 -43.15 -11.61 29.89
CA ALA A 17 -44.09 -10.56 30.27
C ALA A 17 -44.22 -9.59 29.09
N ILE A 18 -45.24 -9.75 28.26
CA ILE A 18 -45.70 -8.72 27.33
C ILE A 18 -46.26 -7.58 28.19
N ILE A 19 -45.54 -6.48 28.31
CA ILE A 19 -46.03 -5.24 28.84
C ILE A 19 -46.94 -4.62 27.78
N LEU A 20 -48.22 -4.90 27.86
CA LEU A 20 -49.27 -4.18 27.12
C LEU A 20 -49.35 -2.74 27.67
N ASN A 21 -48.86 -1.81 26.86
CA ASN A 21 -49.05 -0.38 27.10
C ASN A 21 -50.52 -0.02 26.82
N PRO A 22 -51.33 0.50 27.79
CA PRO A 22 -52.76 0.72 27.62
C PRO A 22 -53.06 2.11 27.03
N PHE A 23 -52.47 2.44 25.89
CA PHE A 23 -52.95 3.52 25.02
C PHE A 23 -52.89 3.05 23.56
N GLN A 24 -53.72 2.06 23.21
CA GLN A 24 -54.15 1.92 21.83
C GLN A 24 -55.22 2.99 21.58
N ALA A 25 -54.78 4.13 21.01
CA ALA A 25 -55.65 4.90 20.15
C ALA A 25 -56.15 3.94 19.05
N LEU A 26 -57.44 3.98 18.75
CA LEU A 26 -58.09 3.20 17.68
C LEU A 26 -57.21 3.26 16.45
N GLY A 27 -56.54 2.16 16.12
CA GLY A 27 -55.58 2.07 15.04
C GLY A 27 -56.28 2.45 13.74
N GLN A 28 -55.79 3.50 13.11
CA GLN A 28 -56.13 3.81 11.74
C GLN A 28 -55.64 2.63 10.90
N ILE A 29 -56.56 1.84 10.34
CA ILE A 29 -56.22 0.69 9.48
C ILE A 29 -55.46 1.26 8.31
N CYS A 30 -54.21 0.86 8.15
CA CYS A 30 -53.42 1.28 6.99
C CYS A 30 -54.12 0.82 5.72
N PRO A 31 -54.50 1.71 4.81
CA PRO A 31 -55.13 1.34 3.56
C PRO A 31 -54.17 0.66 2.54
N TYR A 32 -52.88 0.66 2.86
CA TYR A 32 -51.81 0.11 2.02
C TYR A 32 -51.16 -1.09 2.74
N PRO A 33 -50.43 -1.97 2.01
CA PRO A 33 -49.58 -3.00 2.63
C PRO A 33 -48.55 -2.34 3.56
N ASN A 34 -48.50 -2.75 4.83
CA ASN A 34 -47.51 -2.25 5.78
C ASN A 34 -46.09 -2.69 5.33
N ILE A 35 -45.13 -1.80 5.51
CA ILE A 35 -43.72 -2.08 5.41
C ILE A 35 -43.18 -2.26 6.82
N THR A 36 -42.44 -3.31 7.09
CA THR A 36 -41.77 -3.53 8.35
C THR A 36 -40.35 -3.00 8.24
N ALA A 37 -39.99 -2.01 9.04
CA ALA A 37 -38.62 -1.58 9.27
C ALA A 37 -38.09 -2.24 10.54
N GLU A 38 -37.00 -2.99 10.45
CA GLU A 38 -36.35 -3.65 11.57
C GLU A 38 -34.92 -3.10 11.70
N LEU A 39 -34.63 -2.40 12.80
CA LEU A 39 -33.31 -1.87 13.14
C LEU A 39 -32.69 -2.75 14.22
N THR A 40 -31.52 -3.32 13.94
CA THR A 40 -30.67 -4.00 14.92
C THR A 40 -29.53 -3.09 15.34
N THR A 41 -29.38 -2.85 16.63
CA THR A 41 -28.34 -1.99 17.21
C THR A 41 -27.35 -2.83 18.01
N LEU A 42 -26.08 -2.39 18.08
CA LEU A 42 -25.05 -3.02 18.90
C LEU A 42 -24.57 -2.10 20.02
N ILE A 43 -23.83 -1.05 19.73
CA ILE A 43 -23.30 -0.06 20.68
C ILE A 43 -23.58 1.34 20.16
N TRP A 44 -23.65 2.33 21.05
CA TRP A 44 -23.87 3.75 20.74
C TRP A 44 -25.18 4.01 20.00
N ALA A 45 -26.23 3.24 20.31
CA ALA A 45 -27.54 3.32 19.65
C ALA A 45 -28.26 4.65 19.84
N GLU A 46 -27.90 5.43 20.87
CA GLU A 46 -28.42 6.79 21.10
C GLU A 46 -28.01 7.80 20.01
N GLU A 47 -27.01 7.49 19.21
CA GLU A 47 -26.53 8.32 18.11
C GLU A 47 -27.29 8.09 16.80
N ILE A 48 -28.02 6.96 16.73
CA ILE A 48 -28.78 6.53 15.55
C ILE A 48 -30.07 7.33 15.41
N THR A 49 -30.27 7.87 14.20
CA THR A 49 -31.54 8.45 13.77
C THR A 49 -31.83 7.95 12.35
N TRP A 50 -33.09 7.70 12.04
CA TRP A 50 -33.51 7.43 10.67
C TRP A 50 -34.90 7.96 10.36
N SER A 51 -35.15 8.24 9.08
CA SER A 51 -36.46 8.70 8.59
C SER A 51 -36.69 8.18 7.18
N VAL A 52 -37.93 8.22 6.71
CA VAL A 52 -38.29 7.95 5.32
C VAL A 52 -38.76 9.26 4.69
N LEU A 53 -38.17 9.58 3.55
CA LEU A 53 -38.44 10.81 2.79
C LEU A 53 -39.24 10.48 1.53
N ASN A 54 -40.12 11.38 1.13
CA ASN A 54 -40.73 11.41 -0.20
C ASN A 54 -39.72 11.87 -1.26
N GLU A 55 -40.02 11.70 -2.53
CA GLU A 55 -39.20 12.17 -3.67
C GLU A 55 -38.90 13.67 -3.63
N ASP A 56 -39.76 14.48 -3.00
CA ASP A 56 -39.56 15.92 -2.84
C ASP A 56 -38.71 16.30 -1.61
N GLY A 57 -38.16 15.30 -0.92
CA GLY A 57 -37.35 15.46 0.30
C GLY A 57 -38.15 15.73 1.58
N THR A 58 -39.49 15.76 1.51
CA THR A 58 -40.31 15.90 2.72
C THR A 58 -40.42 14.58 3.47
N THR A 59 -40.51 14.63 4.79
CA THR A 59 -40.59 13.43 5.65
C THR A 59 -41.93 12.69 5.46
N ALA A 60 -41.85 11.46 4.98
CA ALA A 60 -42.99 10.53 4.89
C ALA A 60 -43.23 9.76 6.20
N ALA A 61 -42.16 9.38 6.93
CA ALA A 61 -42.21 8.74 8.22
C ALA A 61 -40.96 9.07 9.07
N GLY A 62 -41.09 9.14 10.39
CA GLY A 62 -40.00 9.49 11.30
C GLY A 62 -39.95 10.98 11.68
N PRO A 63 -38.83 11.55 12.18
CA PRO A 63 -37.60 10.81 12.50
C PRO A 63 -37.81 9.82 13.68
N PHE A 64 -37.18 8.68 13.60
CA PHE A 64 -37.14 7.66 14.64
C PHE A 64 -35.82 7.78 15.41
N THR A 65 -35.90 7.87 16.72
CA THR A 65 -34.77 8.16 17.63
C THR A 65 -34.93 7.43 18.96
N ASN A 66 -33.96 7.59 19.87
CA ASN A 66 -33.97 7.04 21.23
C ASN A 66 -33.85 5.51 21.26
N PHE A 67 -32.96 4.96 20.46
CA PHE A 67 -32.63 3.56 20.47
C PHE A 67 -31.70 3.21 21.64
N THR A 68 -31.59 1.93 21.98
CA THR A 68 -30.72 1.40 23.03
C THR A 68 -29.83 0.31 22.48
N ASP A 69 -28.66 0.14 23.09
CA ASP A 69 -27.66 -0.84 22.66
C ASP A 69 -28.14 -2.29 22.68
N SER A 70 -27.62 -3.09 21.78
CA SER A 70 -27.82 -4.53 21.67
C SER A 70 -29.31 -4.92 21.63
N ALA A 71 -30.11 -4.18 20.89
CA ALA A 71 -31.56 -4.34 20.77
C ALA A 71 -32.02 -4.41 19.32
N THR A 72 -33.22 -4.93 19.11
CA THR A 72 -33.92 -4.89 17.82
C THR A 72 -35.20 -4.07 17.98
N PHE A 73 -35.39 -3.11 17.10
CA PHE A 73 -36.55 -2.23 17.05
C PHE A 73 -37.33 -2.48 15.78
N VAL A 74 -38.64 -2.60 15.88
CA VAL A 74 -39.53 -2.88 14.76
C VAL A 74 -40.59 -1.80 14.64
N GLU A 75 -40.62 -1.13 13.48
CA GLU A 75 -41.64 -0.13 13.15
C GLU A 75 -42.49 -0.61 11.97
N GLN A 76 -43.78 -0.32 12.02
CA GLN A 76 -44.73 -0.60 10.94
C GLN A 76 -45.05 0.68 10.20
N LEU A 77 -44.57 0.79 8.98
CA LEU A 77 -44.76 1.97 8.13
C LEU A 77 -46.01 1.80 7.25
N CYS A 78 -46.87 2.79 7.26
CA CYS A 78 -48.03 2.85 6.39
C CYS A 78 -47.79 3.88 5.29
N LEU A 79 -47.14 3.43 4.22
CA LEU A 79 -46.77 4.28 3.08
C LEU A 79 -47.61 3.90 1.86
N PRO A 80 -48.17 4.87 1.10
CA PRO A 80 -48.71 4.62 -0.24
C PRO A 80 -47.68 3.89 -1.14
N PRO A 81 -48.11 3.13 -2.15
CA PRO A 81 -47.19 2.71 -3.20
C PRO A 81 -46.53 3.94 -3.82
N GLY A 82 -45.21 3.99 -3.84
CA GLY A 82 -44.42 5.14 -4.31
C GLY A 82 -42.94 4.94 -4.12
N CYS A 83 -42.18 5.96 -4.48
CA CYS A 83 -40.74 5.99 -4.39
C CYS A 83 -40.35 6.79 -3.14
N TYR A 84 -39.54 6.21 -2.31
CA TYR A 84 -39.08 6.81 -1.06
C TYR A 84 -37.59 6.63 -0.91
N THR A 85 -36.99 7.42 -0.05
CA THR A 85 -35.61 7.28 0.38
C THR A 85 -35.57 7.14 1.90
N ALA A 86 -34.95 6.09 2.42
CA ALA A 86 -34.64 6.01 3.82
C ALA A 86 -33.36 6.78 4.10
N PHE A 87 -33.45 7.82 4.92
CA PHE A 87 -32.34 8.64 5.37
C PHE A 87 -31.89 8.18 6.74
N LEU A 88 -30.65 7.72 6.83
CA LEU A 88 -30.02 7.15 8.01
C LEU A 88 -28.94 8.11 8.49
N GLU A 89 -28.91 8.40 9.78
CA GLU A 89 -27.99 9.38 10.37
C GLU A 89 -27.31 8.81 11.62
N ASP A 90 -26.06 9.18 11.78
CA ASP A 90 -25.24 9.02 12.97
C ASP A 90 -24.83 10.41 13.48
N SER A 91 -25.22 10.76 14.70
CA SER A 91 -24.98 12.11 15.23
C SER A 91 -23.55 12.37 15.67
N TYR A 92 -22.72 11.33 15.88
CA TYR A 92 -21.32 11.45 16.22
C TYR A 92 -20.42 11.36 15.00
N GLY A 93 -20.80 10.55 14.00
CA GLY A 93 -20.13 10.48 12.70
C GLY A 93 -19.06 9.39 12.58
N ASP A 94 -19.11 8.37 13.44
CA ASP A 94 -18.20 7.23 13.39
C ASP A 94 -18.92 5.91 12.97
N GLY A 95 -20.17 6.05 12.53
CA GLY A 95 -20.99 4.99 11.95
C GLY A 95 -21.79 4.17 12.97
N TRP A 96 -22.69 3.34 12.45
CA TRP A 96 -23.62 2.55 13.28
C TRP A 96 -23.00 1.31 13.93
N HIS A 97 -21.67 1.15 13.94
CA HIS A 97 -20.92 0.10 14.63
C HIS A 97 -21.49 -1.32 14.39
N ASN A 98 -21.74 -1.66 13.11
CA ASN A 98 -22.45 -2.86 12.64
C ASN A 98 -23.95 -2.92 13.02
N GLY A 99 -24.56 -1.81 13.40
CA GLY A 99 -26.01 -1.68 13.40
C GLY A 99 -26.53 -1.73 11.96
N GLU A 100 -27.69 -2.36 11.74
CA GLU A 100 -28.29 -2.50 10.40
C GLU A 100 -29.81 -2.29 10.48
N ILE A 101 -30.36 -1.61 9.44
CA ILE A 101 -31.80 -1.51 9.25
C ILE A 101 -32.23 -2.27 8.00
N THR A 102 -33.35 -2.99 8.08
CA THR A 102 -33.96 -3.69 6.94
C THR A 102 -35.40 -3.28 6.78
N PHE A 103 -35.84 -3.13 5.55
CA PHE A 103 -37.22 -2.84 5.18
C PHE A 103 -37.80 -4.03 4.42
N THR A 104 -38.91 -4.58 4.90
CA THR A 104 -39.55 -5.76 4.29
C THR A 104 -41.03 -5.54 4.04
N THR A 105 -41.56 -6.20 3.04
CA THR A 105 -43.01 -6.28 2.81
C THR A 105 -43.68 -7.16 3.90
N VAL A 106 -45.02 -7.12 3.98
CA VAL A 106 -45.82 -8.02 4.86
C VAL A 106 -45.60 -9.50 4.55
N THR A 107 -45.11 -9.85 3.37
CA THR A 107 -44.76 -11.22 2.96
C THR A 107 -43.32 -11.59 3.31
N GLY A 108 -42.54 -10.64 3.87
CA GLY A 108 -41.13 -10.84 4.21
C GLY A 108 -40.15 -10.66 3.04
N GLU A 109 -40.60 -10.12 1.92
CA GLU A 109 -39.71 -9.76 0.80
C GLU A 109 -38.89 -8.51 1.20
N LEU A 110 -37.56 -8.57 1.02
CA LEU A 110 -36.66 -7.46 1.29
C LEU A 110 -36.86 -6.35 0.24
N LEU A 111 -37.14 -5.14 0.71
CA LEU A 111 -37.25 -3.93 -0.13
C LEU A 111 -35.94 -3.16 -0.15
N ALA A 112 -35.33 -2.98 1.02
CA ALA A 112 -34.06 -2.28 1.19
C ALA A 112 -33.37 -2.69 2.49
N SER A 113 -32.05 -2.55 2.55
CA SER A 113 -31.30 -2.64 3.81
C SER A 113 -30.09 -1.72 3.77
N GLY A 114 -29.60 -1.30 4.95
CA GLY A 114 -28.41 -0.46 5.02
C GLY A 114 -27.94 -0.19 6.44
N THR A 115 -26.78 0.43 6.49
CA THR A 115 -26.10 0.89 7.69
C THR A 115 -25.41 2.23 7.41
N VAL A 116 -24.90 2.89 8.42
CA VAL A 116 -24.13 4.13 8.27
C VAL A 116 -22.66 3.85 8.61
N GLY A 117 -21.76 4.20 7.68
CA GLY A 117 -20.31 4.08 7.88
C GLY A 117 -19.67 5.34 8.46
N ALA A 118 -20.35 6.49 8.36
CA ALA A 118 -19.94 7.79 8.89
C ALA A 118 -21.16 8.58 9.36
N PHE A 119 -21.36 9.83 8.91
CA PHE A 119 -22.44 10.70 9.41
C PHE A 119 -23.84 10.36 8.91
N SER A 120 -23.98 9.96 7.64
CA SER A 120 -25.29 9.64 7.07
C SER A 120 -25.18 8.75 5.83
N THR A 121 -26.29 8.07 5.51
CA THR A 121 -26.47 7.25 4.30
C THR A 121 -27.91 7.38 3.81
N MET A 122 -28.11 7.37 2.50
CA MET A 122 -29.43 7.29 1.87
C MET A 122 -29.58 5.94 1.17
N ILE A 123 -30.72 5.29 1.34
CA ILE A 123 -31.07 4.04 0.65
C ILE A 123 -32.44 4.16 0.00
N ASP A 124 -32.54 3.74 -1.25
CA ASP A 124 -33.80 3.76 -1.98
C ASP A 124 -34.76 2.73 -1.39
N LEU A 125 -35.98 3.17 -1.09
CA LEU A 125 -37.05 2.36 -0.57
C LEU A 125 -38.23 2.40 -1.53
N PHE A 126 -38.27 1.44 -2.46
CA PHE A 126 -39.28 1.39 -3.49
C PHE A 126 -40.46 0.49 -3.07
N THR A 127 -41.63 1.08 -2.96
CA THR A 127 -42.88 0.38 -2.63
C THR A 127 -43.82 0.22 -3.84
N SER A 128 -43.37 0.69 -5.00
CA SER A 128 -44.03 0.56 -6.29
C SER A 128 -43.05 0.03 -7.34
N PRO A 129 -43.48 -0.86 -8.25
CA PRO A 129 -42.62 -1.32 -9.35
C PRO A 129 -42.27 -0.24 -10.38
N GLU A 130 -42.87 0.93 -10.28
CA GLU A 130 -42.57 2.09 -11.14
C GLU A 130 -41.40 2.92 -10.61
N CYS A 131 -40.92 2.64 -9.41
CA CYS A 131 -39.83 3.38 -8.77
C CYS A 131 -38.46 2.91 -9.29
N GLY A 132 -37.54 3.84 -9.39
CA GLY A 132 -36.18 3.57 -9.86
C GLY A 132 -36.05 3.40 -11.37
N VAL A 133 -37.14 3.56 -12.13
CA VAL A 133 -37.12 3.54 -13.58
C VAL A 133 -37.65 4.86 -14.11
N ILE A 134 -36.76 5.75 -14.51
CA ILE A 134 -37.20 6.95 -15.25
C ILE A 134 -37.68 6.53 -16.64
N THR A 135 -38.81 7.07 -17.06
CA THR A 135 -39.32 6.87 -18.43
C THR A 135 -38.85 8.02 -19.30
N CYS A 136 -37.86 7.76 -20.13
CA CYS A 136 -37.36 8.77 -21.06
C CYS A 136 -38.24 8.95 -22.29
N PRO A 137 -38.25 10.16 -22.91
CA PRO A 137 -38.85 10.43 -24.19
C PRO A 137 -38.35 9.44 -25.26
N PRO A 138 -39.16 9.13 -26.30
CA PRO A 138 -38.73 8.26 -27.38
C PRO A 138 -37.44 8.76 -28.06
N GLY A 139 -36.38 7.94 -28.03
CA GLY A 139 -35.09 8.25 -28.61
C GLY A 139 -34.07 8.77 -27.59
N GLU A 140 -34.42 8.86 -26.32
CA GLU A 140 -33.50 9.13 -25.21
C GLU A 140 -33.27 7.87 -24.35
N MET A 141 -32.13 7.80 -23.68
CA MET A 141 -31.72 6.72 -22.78
C MET A 141 -31.72 7.23 -21.35
N ALA A 142 -32.12 6.36 -20.43
CA ALA A 142 -31.98 6.62 -19.00
C ALA A 142 -30.52 6.42 -18.55
N VAL A 143 -29.98 7.41 -17.86
CA VAL A 143 -28.64 7.39 -17.28
C VAL A 143 -28.74 7.75 -15.81
N TYR A 144 -28.19 6.92 -14.96
CA TYR A 144 -28.19 7.09 -13.50
C TYR A 144 -26.79 7.47 -13.03
N THR A 145 -26.71 8.35 -12.04
CA THR A 145 -25.42 8.73 -11.45
C THR A 145 -25.40 8.48 -9.97
N VAL A 146 -24.21 8.11 -9.48
CA VAL A 146 -23.91 8.01 -8.07
C VAL A 146 -22.64 8.80 -7.80
N LEU A 147 -22.74 9.86 -6.98
CA LEU A 147 -21.59 10.54 -6.40
C LEU A 147 -21.42 10.00 -4.98
N THR A 148 -20.33 9.29 -4.72
CA THR A 148 -19.96 8.89 -3.36
C THR A 148 -19.20 10.04 -2.72
N GLY A 149 -19.78 10.66 -1.68
CA GLY A 149 -19.15 11.78 -0.99
C GLY A 149 -18.10 11.31 0.01
N ASP A 150 -16.98 12.04 0.06
CA ASP A 150 -15.97 11.96 1.11
C ASP A 150 -15.90 13.33 1.84
N SER A 151 -14.78 13.68 2.47
CA SER A 151 -14.56 14.99 3.10
C SER A 151 -14.69 16.14 2.09
N TYR A 152 -15.07 17.32 2.58
CA TYR A 152 -15.15 18.57 1.79
C TYR A 152 -16.10 18.53 0.59
N GLY A 153 -17.26 17.89 0.73
CA GLY A 153 -18.28 17.82 -0.33
C GLY A 153 -18.70 19.17 -0.92
N GLU A 154 -18.62 20.27 -0.14
CA GLU A 154 -18.93 21.64 -0.58
C GLU A 154 -17.98 22.17 -1.66
N GLU A 155 -16.82 21.57 -1.85
CA GLU A 155 -15.83 21.96 -2.85
C GLU A 155 -16.09 21.33 -4.21
N LEU A 156 -16.87 20.22 -4.22
CA LEU A 156 -17.16 19.43 -5.39
C LEU A 156 -18.21 20.10 -6.28
N SER A 157 -17.97 20.08 -7.58
CA SER A 157 -18.99 20.41 -8.58
C SER A 157 -18.75 19.64 -9.88
N TRP A 158 -19.82 19.33 -10.61
CA TRP A 158 -19.73 18.60 -11.86
C TRP A 158 -20.92 18.92 -12.80
N GLY A 159 -20.80 18.49 -14.05
CA GLY A 159 -21.86 18.60 -15.03
C GLY A 159 -21.52 17.88 -16.32
N ILE A 160 -22.51 17.82 -17.24
CA ILE A 160 -22.42 17.09 -18.50
C ILE A 160 -22.47 18.09 -19.66
N ASN A 161 -21.51 17.98 -20.57
CA ASN A 161 -21.47 18.74 -21.84
C ASN A 161 -21.65 17.78 -23.02
N ASN A 162 -22.26 18.27 -24.09
CA ASN A 162 -22.27 17.58 -25.38
C ASN A 162 -20.92 17.72 -26.11
N GLU A 163 -20.78 17.10 -27.30
CA GLU A 163 -19.55 17.13 -28.11
C GLU A 163 -19.10 18.56 -28.53
N PHE A 164 -20.02 19.54 -28.48
CA PHE A 164 -19.71 20.95 -28.79
C PHE A 164 -19.34 21.77 -27.54
N GLY A 165 -19.19 21.13 -26.37
CA GLY A 165 -18.91 21.82 -25.11
C GLY A 165 -20.11 22.57 -24.51
N THR A 166 -21.33 22.35 -25.03
CA THR A 166 -22.55 22.97 -24.49
C THR A 166 -23.06 22.13 -23.31
N SER A 167 -23.34 22.77 -22.17
CA SER A 167 -23.90 22.09 -21.00
C SER A 167 -25.30 21.53 -21.31
N VAL A 168 -25.48 20.26 -21.03
CA VAL A 168 -26.76 19.53 -21.13
C VAL A 168 -27.33 19.19 -19.75
N ALA A 169 -26.49 19.10 -18.70
CA ALA A 169 -26.91 18.96 -17.32
C ALA A 169 -25.90 19.59 -16.36
N GLY A 170 -26.36 20.08 -15.21
CA GLY A 170 -25.56 20.78 -14.23
C GLY A 170 -25.46 22.31 -14.45
N PRO A 171 -24.61 23.05 -13.70
CA PRO A 171 -23.70 22.51 -12.67
C PRO A 171 -24.45 21.94 -11.46
N PHE A 172 -23.97 20.81 -10.94
CA PHE A 172 -24.38 20.23 -9.69
C PHE A 172 -23.37 20.65 -8.62
N THR A 173 -23.85 21.20 -7.50
CA THR A 173 -23.02 21.79 -6.43
C THR A 173 -23.72 21.67 -5.10
N GLY A 174 -23.02 21.98 -4.00
CA GLY A 174 -23.62 22.07 -2.67
C GLY A 174 -23.79 20.71 -2.00
N PHE A 175 -22.89 19.80 -2.28
CA PHE A 175 -22.84 18.48 -1.66
C PHE A 175 -22.37 18.59 -0.21
N ALA A 176 -22.90 17.75 0.66
CA ALA A 176 -22.41 17.60 2.03
C ALA A 176 -21.34 16.52 2.07
N SER A 177 -20.35 16.70 2.94
CA SER A 177 -19.31 15.69 3.16
C SER A 177 -19.91 14.36 3.63
N TYR A 178 -19.29 13.25 3.23
CA TYR A 178 -19.69 11.87 3.61
C TYR A 178 -21.12 11.48 3.23
N THR A 179 -21.68 12.11 2.20
CA THR A 179 -23.05 11.87 1.74
C THR A 179 -23.06 11.37 0.31
N GLN A 180 -23.81 10.31 0.03
CA GLN A 180 -24.02 9.82 -1.33
C GLN A 180 -25.16 10.61 -1.99
N TYR A 181 -24.97 10.96 -3.27
CA TYR A 181 -25.96 11.65 -4.11
C TYR A 181 -26.22 10.85 -5.38
N THR A 182 -27.50 10.81 -5.78
CA THR A 182 -27.94 10.19 -7.02
C THR A 182 -28.68 11.21 -7.88
N ASN A 183 -28.52 11.10 -9.20
CA ASN A 183 -29.31 11.88 -10.17
C ASN A 183 -29.63 10.99 -11.37
N ASP A 184 -30.76 11.27 -11.99
CA ASP A 184 -31.27 10.55 -13.15
C ASP A 184 -31.45 11.50 -14.34
N PHE A 185 -31.04 11.07 -15.53
CA PHE A 185 -31.09 11.87 -16.73
C PHE A 185 -31.71 11.10 -17.89
N CYS A 186 -32.43 11.79 -18.75
CA CYS A 186 -32.76 11.33 -20.11
C CYS A 186 -31.84 12.03 -21.09
N LEU A 187 -30.96 11.29 -21.72
CA LEU A 187 -30.01 11.83 -22.70
C LEU A 187 -30.18 11.14 -24.04
N THR A 188 -30.06 11.91 -25.13
CA THR A 188 -30.01 11.31 -26.47
C THR A 188 -28.77 10.41 -26.59
N PRO A 189 -28.87 9.28 -27.33
CA PRO A 189 -27.69 8.47 -27.63
C PRO A 189 -26.66 9.30 -28.40
N ASP A 190 -25.60 9.75 -27.73
CA ASP A 190 -24.55 10.63 -28.28
C ASP A 190 -23.28 10.50 -27.42
N CYS A 191 -22.25 11.25 -27.79
CA CYS A 191 -21.00 11.35 -27.05
C CYS A 191 -21.01 12.58 -26.14
N TYR A 192 -20.82 12.38 -24.87
CA TYR A 192 -20.79 13.44 -23.86
C TYR A 192 -19.46 13.48 -23.13
N THR A 193 -19.16 14.61 -22.53
CA THR A 193 -18.04 14.79 -21.60
C THR A 193 -18.59 15.27 -20.26
N VAL A 194 -18.22 14.57 -19.20
CA VAL A 194 -18.47 15.01 -17.84
C VAL A 194 -17.29 15.86 -17.40
N TRP A 195 -17.56 17.08 -16.96
CA TRP A 195 -16.57 17.90 -16.29
C TRP A 195 -16.76 17.82 -14.78
N MET A 196 -15.65 17.79 -14.06
CA MET A 196 -15.57 17.72 -12.60
C MET A 196 -14.62 18.82 -12.15
N ASN A 197 -14.98 19.52 -11.08
CA ASN A 197 -14.19 20.62 -10.53
C ASN A 197 -14.12 20.54 -9.01
N ASP A 198 -12.94 20.82 -8.51
CA ASP A 198 -12.66 21.06 -7.12
C ASP A 198 -12.35 22.54 -6.93
N SER A 199 -13.07 23.22 -6.03
CA SER A 199 -12.93 24.66 -5.84
C SER A 199 -11.72 25.05 -4.96
N TYR A 200 -11.16 24.11 -4.20
CA TYR A 200 -9.96 24.33 -3.40
C TYR A 200 -8.67 23.92 -4.13
N GLY A 201 -8.75 22.90 -5.01
CA GLY A 201 -7.66 22.48 -5.89
C GLY A 201 -6.74 21.41 -5.30
N ASP A 202 -7.23 20.65 -4.33
CA ASP A 202 -6.49 19.53 -3.74
C ASP A 202 -7.10 18.15 -4.04
N GLY A 203 -8.05 18.12 -5.00
CA GLY A 203 -8.72 16.91 -5.48
C GLY A 203 -9.95 16.53 -4.66
N TRP A 204 -10.68 15.51 -5.13
CA TRP A 204 -11.94 15.09 -4.53
C TRP A 204 -11.80 14.19 -3.29
N GLN A 205 -10.62 14.06 -2.71
CA GLN A 205 -10.32 13.37 -1.45
C GLN A 205 -10.87 11.93 -1.36
N GLY A 206 -11.08 11.25 -2.51
CA GLY A 206 -11.66 9.91 -2.59
C GLY A 206 -13.13 9.86 -3.00
N ALA A 207 -13.82 11.00 -3.14
CA ALA A 207 -15.16 11.02 -3.71
C ALA A 207 -15.12 10.63 -5.19
N GLU A 208 -16.04 9.76 -5.62
CA GLU A 208 -16.11 9.23 -6.99
C GLU A 208 -17.49 9.46 -7.58
N LEU A 209 -17.53 9.88 -8.86
CA LEU A 209 -18.74 10.05 -9.66
C LEU A 209 -18.85 8.92 -10.69
N SER A 210 -19.90 8.12 -10.59
CA SER A 210 -20.16 6.97 -11.46
C SER A 210 -21.45 7.16 -12.26
N PHE A 211 -21.46 6.68 -13.51
CA PHE A 211 -22.60 6.69 -14.42
C PHE A 211 -23.00 5.27 -14.80
N TYR A 212 -24.29 4.99 -14.77
CA TYR A 212 -24.87 3.66 -15.06
C TYR A 212 -25.96 3.76 -16.12
N ASP A 213 -26.15 2.71 -16.90
CA ASP A 213 -27.25 2.60 -17.87
C ASP A 213 -28.58 2.18 -17.19
N GLU A 214 -29.64 2.09 -17.98
CA GLU A 214 -30.97 1.67 -17.54
C GLU A 214 -31.05 0.25 -16.96
N PHE A 215 -30.00 -0.55 -17.13
CA PHE A 215 -29.89 -1.92 -16.60
C PHE A 215 -28.96 -1.99 -15.36
N GLY A 216 -28.42 -0.83 -14.92
CA GLY A 216 -27.48 -0.75 -13.81
C GLY A 216 -26.04 -1.15 -14.17
N ALA A 217 -25.72 -1.27 -15.48
CA ALA A 217 -24.34 -1.51 -15.90
C ALA A 217 -23.53 -0.20 -15.87
N LEU A 218 -22.32 -0.24 -15.31
CA LEU A 218 -21.41 0.90 -15.25
C LEU A 218 -21.04 1.35 -16.67
N ILE A 219 -21.26 2.62 -17.00
CA ILE A 219 -20.86 3.24 -18.26
C ILE A 219 -19.46 3.84 -18.10
N THR A 220 -19.26 4.66 -17.07
CA THR A 220 -17.99 5.32 -16.76
C THR A 220 -17.96 5.77 -15.31
N SER A 221 -16.77 5.91 -14.72
CA SER A 221 -16.57 6.57 -13.43
C SER A 221 -15.30 7.39 -13.41
N GLY A 222 -15.23 8.36 -12.48
CA GLY A 222 -14.03 9.18 -12.31
C GLY A 222 -14.12 10.10 -11.11
N LEU A 223 -12.97 10.71 -10.81
CA LEU A 223 -12.77 11.67 -9.73
C LEU A 223 -11.80 12.77 -10.17
N VAL A 224 -11.70 13.85 -9.39
CA VAL A 224 -10.60 14.82 -9.53
C VAL A 224 -9.41 14.29 -8.72
N PRO A 225 -8.27 13.99 -9.38
CA PRO A 225 -7.10 13.43 -8.69
C PRO A 225 -6.52 14.38 -7.62
N ASN A 226 -5.94 13.82 -6.58
CA ASN A 226 -5.22 14.55 -5.53
C ASN A 226 -3.70 14.38 -5.70
N PRO A 227 -2.86 15.46 -5.58
CA PRO A 227 -2.79 16.60 -6.48
C PRO A 227 -2.10 16.27 -7.83
N PRO A 228 -2.17 17.07 -8.87
CA PRO A 228 -2.62 18.47 -8.93
C PRO A 228 -3.97 18.56 -9.65
N GLY A 229 -5.04 18.96 -9.00
CA GLY A 229 -6.27 19.00 -9.74
C GLY A 229 -7.37 19.92 -9.26
N ASP A 230 -7.46 21.09 -9.89
CA ASP A 230 -8.65 21.92 -9.81
C ASP A 230 -9.80 21.30 -10.64
N ASN A 231 -9.49 20.49 -11.69
CA ASN A 231 -10.45 20.00 -12.65
C ASN A 231 -10.06 18.65 -13.25
N ALA A 232 -11.07 17.84 -13.58
CA ALA A 232 -10.93 16.63 -14.39
C ALA A 232 -12.07 16.55 -15.40
N THR A 233 -11.91 15.74 -16.45
CA THR A 233 -12.97 15.39 -17.39
C THR A 233 -12.95 13.90 -17.64
N MET A 234 -14.15 13.31 -17.84
CA MET A 234 -14.26 11.92 -18.27
C MET A 234 -15.27 11.79 -19.42
N PRO A 235 -15.07 10.85 -20.37
CA PRO A 235 -16.03 10.59 -21.43
C PRO A 235 -17.27 9.90 -20.86
N LEU A 236 -18.44 10.22 -21.41
CA LEU A 236 -19.70 9.53 -21.18
C LEU A 236 -20.24 9.05 -22.53
N PRO A 237 -19.84 7.87 -23.02
CA PRO A 237 -20.22 7.35 -24.32
C PRO A 237 -21.57 6.63 -24.24
N LEU A 238 -22.65 7.22 -24.75
CA LEU A 238 -23.97 6.60 -24.82
C LEU A 238 -24.24 5.89 -26.17
N ILE A 239 -23.27 5.90 -27.07
CA ILE A 239 -23.28 5.14 -28.33
C ILE A 239 -21.92 4.50 -28.57
N ALA A 240 -21.93 3.45 -29.40
CA ALA A 240 -20.68 2.85 -29.86
C ALA A 240 -19.94 3.81 -30.82
N GLY A 241 -18.63 3.93 -30.64
CA GLY A 241 -17.76 4.74 -31.49
C GLY A 241 -17.55 6.19 -31.02
N CYS A 242 -17.99 6.52 -29.81
CA CYS A 242 -17.55 7.75 -29.16
C CYS A 242 -16.02 7.75 -29.02
N PRO A 243 -15.35 8.87 -29.29
CA PRO A 243 -13.95 9.02 -28.98
C PRO A 243 -13.76 8.94 -27.44
N VAL A 244 -13.05 7.94 -26.98
CA VAL A 244 -12.60 7.83 -25.59
C VAL A 244 -11.11 8.09 -25.58
N PRO A 245 -10.66 9.30 -25.23
CA PRO A 245 -9.25 9.57 -25.09
C PRO A 245 -8.70 8.83 -23.86
N GLY A 246 -7.49 8.33 -23.96
CA GLY A 246 -6.82 7.62 -22.89
C GLY A 246 -5.58 6.92 -23.41
N CYS A 247 -4.77 6.38 -22.51
CA CYS A 247 -3.61 5.60 -22.88
C CYS A 247 -4.04 4.27 -23.52
N MET A 248 -3.64 4.03 -24.77
CA MET A 248 -3.91 2.79 -25.51
C MET A 248 -2.77 1.77 -25.43
N ASN A 249 -1.68 2.08 -24.74
CA ASN A 249 -0.58 1.14 -24.53
C ASN A 249 -0.90 0.20 -23.37
N GLN A 250 -1.05 -1.10 -23.66
CA GLN A 250 -1.36 -2.13 -22.65
C GLN A 250 -0.26 -2.32 -21.60
N ASP A 251 0.97 -1.88 -21.90
CA ASP A 251 2.11 -1.94 -20.98
C ASP A 251 2.21 -0.66 -20.14
N ALA A 252 1.38 0.34 -20.40
CA ALA A 252 1.35 1.55 -19.61
C ALA A 252 0.54 1.34 -18.33
N PHE A 253 1.00 1.99 -17.30
CA PHE A 253 0.40 2.02 -15.99
C PHE A 253 -1.06 2.51 -15.99
N ASN A 254 -1.32 3.57 -16.73
CA ASN A 254 -2.63 4.16 -16.89
C ASN A 254 -3.31 3.68 -18.19
N TYR A 255 -3.08 2.41 -18.59
CA TYR A 255 -3.79 1.81 -19.71
C TYR A 255 -5.30 1.90 -19.51
N GLU A 256 -5.99 2.52 -20.44
CA GLU A 256 -7.44 2.64 -20.44
C GLU A 256 -8.04 1.65 -21.47
N PRO A 257 -8.57 0.49 -21.03
CA PRO A 257 -9.06 -0.54 -21.95
C PRO A 257 -10.20 -0.07 -22.87
N LEU A 258 -10.91 1.00 -22.50
CA LEU A 258 -11.99 1.59 -23.27
C LEU A 258 -11.50 2.71 -24.20
N ALA A 259 -10.24 3.13 -24.11
CA ALA A 259 -9.69 4.17 -24.97
C ALA A 259 -9.76 3.76 -26.44
N THR A 260 -10.26 4.67 -27.28
CA THR A 260 -10.33 4.54 -28.73
C THR A 260 -9.43 5.53 -29.47
N ILE A 261 -8.88 6.49 -28.73
CA ILE A 261 -7.91 7.47 -29.21
C ILE A 261 -6.81 7.57 -28.16
N ASP A 262 -5.56 7.34 -28.58
CA ASP A 262 -4.40 7.59 -27.74
C ASP A 262 -4.22 9.12 -27.57
N ASP A 263 -4.36 9.60 -26.35
CA ASP A 263 -4.25 11.02 -25.99
C ASP A 263 -2.81 11.41 -25.60
N GLY A 264 -1.86 10.46 -25.70
CA GLY A 264 -0.46 10.66 -25.33
C GLY A 264 -0.21 10.67 -23.81
N SER A 265 -1.22 10.32 -23.00
CA SER A 265 -1.13 10.29 -21.54
C SER A 265 -0.41 9.06 -20.99
N CYS A 266 -0.03 8.09 -21.87
CA CYS A 266 0.59 6.85 -21.42
C CYS A 266 1.79 7.10 -20.51
N THR A 267 1.67 6.69 -19.26
CA THR A 267 2.78 6.67 -18.31
C THR A 267 3.44 5.29 -18.34
N ARG A 268 4.74 5.26 -18.60
CA ARG A 268 5.48 4.01 -18.56
C ARG A 268 5.66 3.60 -17.10
N ARG A 269 5.53 2.30 -16.84
CA ARG A 269 5.84 1.70 -15.53
C ARG A 269 7.34 1.45 -15.37
N SER A 270 8.08 1.44 -16.46
CA SER A 270 9.51 1.12 -16.46
C SER A 270 10.24 1.73 -17.64
N ASP A 271 11.57 1.83 -17.50
CA ASP A 271 12.51 2.09 -18.59
C ASP A 271 13.72 1.17 -18.43
N ASN A 272 14.06 0.41 -19.47
CA ASN A 272 15.15 -0.58 -19.49
C ASN A 272 15.04 -1.69 -18.41
N VAL A 273 13.85 -1.92 -17.87
CA VAL A 273 13.53 -3.00 -16.90
C VAL A 273 12.18 -3.58 -17.22
N GLU A 274 12.06 -4.91 -17.16
CA GLU A 274 10.81 -5.65 -17.34
C GLU A 274 10.49 -6.50 -16.11
N LEU A 275 9.20 -6.73 -15.88
CA LEU A 275 8.73 -7.64 -14.85
C LEU A 275 8.92 -9.09 -15.31
N PHE A 276 9.78 -9.83 -14.62
CA PHE A 276 9.97 -11.27 -14.86
C PHE A 276 9.00 -12.12 -14.02
N GLY A 277 8.80 -11.77 -12.75
CA GLY A 277 7.94 -12.51 -11.83
C GLY A 277 7.43 -11.64 -10.68
N TYR A 278 6.41 -12.16 -10.01
CA TYR A 278 5.72 -11.44 -8.93
C TYR A 278 5.18 -12.44 -7.89
N TRP A 279 5.12 -12.02 -6.63
CA TRP A 279 4.43 -12.77 -5.57
C TRP A 279 3.90 -11.85 -4.48
N THR A 280 2.69 -12.16 -3.99
CA THR A 280 2.07 -11.46 -2.86
C THR A 280 1.15 -12.41 -2.09
N ASP A 281 0.84 -12.06 -0.84
CA ASP A 281 -0.14 -12.77 -0.01
C ASP A 281 -1.04 -11.75 0.71
N SER A 282 -2.26 -11.60 0.20
CA SER A 282 -3.26 -10.68 0.76
C SER A 282 -3.89 -11.15 2.08
N THR A 283 -3.53 -12.35 2.57
CA THR A 283 -4.02 -12.88 3.86
C THR A 283 -3.16 -12.45 5.05
N LEU A 284 -2.00 -11.85 4.79
CA LEU A 284 -1.09 -11.38 5.82
C LEU A 284 -1.67 -10.19 6.59
N PRO A 285 -1.40 -10.10 7.91
CA PRO A 285 -1.78 -8.93 8.70
C PRO A 285 -1.15 -7.65 8.14
N ILE A 286 -1.96 -6.62 7.97
CA ILE A 286 -1.52 -5.30 7.49
C ILE A 286 -1.05 -4.47 8.70
N THR A 287 0.08 -3.79 8.58
CA THR A 287 0.60 -2.88 9.60
C THR A 287 -0.11 -1.53 9.59
N GLY A 288 0.11 -0.72 10.63
CA GLY A 288 -0.37 0.67 10.65
C GLY A 288 0.19 1.57 9.53
N PHE A 289 1.19 1.09 8.78
CA PHE A 289 1.74 1.76 7.59
C PHE A 289 1.14 1.24 6.27
N GLY A 290 0.13 0.39 6.35
CA GLY A 290 -0.60 -0.12 5.18
C GLY A 290 0.04 -1.33 4.48
N GLY A 291 1.22 -1.79 4.91
CA GLY A 291 1.97 -2.87 4.26
C GLY A 291 2.08 -4.14 5.10
N SER A 292 2.51 -5.24 4.47
CA SER A 292 2.68 -6.55 5.09
C SER A 292 4.07 -7.16 4.88
N PHE A 293 4.93 -6.52 4.06
CA PHE A 293 6.25 -7.04 3.68
C PHE A 293 7.37 -6.13 4.16
N SER A 294 8.59 -6.65 4.17
CA SER A 294 9.80 -5.92 4.56
C SER A 294 10.96 -6.31 3.64
N ASP A 295 12.16 -6.55 4.17
CA ASP A 295 13.37 -6.75 3.39
C ASP A 295 13.35 -8.01 2.49
N VAL A 296 14.28 -8.05 1.50
CA VAL A 296 14.45 -9.14 0.54
C VAL A 296 15.92 -9.48 0.33
N GLU A 297 16.22 -10.78 0.30
CA GLU A 297 17.51 -11.34 -0.07
C GLU A 297 17.40 -12.34 -1.21
N GLY A 298 18.49 -12.54 -1.96
CA GLY A 298 18.57 -13.49 -3.07
C GLY A 298 19.54 -14.62 -2.80
N LEU A 299 19.20 -15.84 -3.24
CA LEU A 299 20.03 -17.04 -3.04
C LEU A 299 20.03 -17.92 -4.28
N LEU A 300 21.22 -18.38 -4.73
CA LEU A 300 21.34 -19.53 -5.62
C LEU A 300 21.64 -20.79 -4.79
N MET A 301 20.74 -21.76 -4.79
CA MET A 301 20.91 -23.03 -4.09
C MET A 301 20.50 -24.20 -4.99
N ASN A 302 21.39 -25.21 -5.08
CA ASN A 302 21.16 -26.43 -5.88
C ASN A 302 20.77 -26.17 -7.36
N GLY A 303 21.20 -25.04 -7.93
CA GLY A 303 20.93 -24.65 -9.31
C GLY A 303 19.60 -23.89 -9.51
N THR A 304 18.88 -23.61 -8.44
CA THR A 304 17.66 -22.80 -8.44
C THR A 304 17.89 -21.49 -7.70
N GLU A 305 17.39 -20.39 -8.26
CA GLU A 305 17.40 -19.08 -7.61
C GLU A 305 16.15 -18.89 -6.77
N TYR A 306 16.34 -18.38 -5.56
CA TYR A 306 15.28 -18.11 -4.60
C TYR A 306 15.31 -16.66 -4.16
N ALA A 307 14.13 -16.10 -3.90
CA ALA A 307 13.97 -14.89 -3.12
C ALA A 307 13.58 -15.25 -1.69
N ILE A 308 14.16 -14.54 -0.73
CA ILE A 308 13.85 -14.63 0.69
C ILE A 308 13.19 -13.31 1.06
N LEU A 309 11.91 -13.34 1.37
CA LEU A 309 11.08 -12.16 1.58
C LEU A 309 10.56 -12.12 3.02
N GLY A 310 10.73 -10.97 3.67
CA GLY A 310 10.18 -10.70 4.97
C GLY A 310 8.71 -10.32 4.93
N SER A 311 7.96 -10.79 5.95
CA SER A 311 6.58 -10.38 6.15
C SER A 311 6.25 -10.13 7.62
N THR A 312 5.08 -9.59 7.88
CA THR A 312 4.53 -9.44 9.24
C THR A 312 4.50 -10.74 10.05
N MET A 313 4.51 -11.91 9.40
CA MET A 313 4.40 -13.22 10.06
C MET A 313 5.71 -14.00 10.12
N GLY A 314 6.67 -13.73 9.24
CA GLY A 314 7.92 -14.46 9.15
C GLY A 314 8.64 -14.27 7.83
N THR A 315 9.34 -15.32 7.38
CA THR A 315 10.18 -15.35 6.20
C THR A 315 9.60 -16.29 5.15
N HIS A 316 9.34 -15.81 3.95
CA HIS A 316 8.91 -16.60 2.79
C HIS A 316 10.12 -16.91 1.92
N ILE A 317 10.26 -18.16 1.47
CA ILE A 317 11.28 -18.60 0.52
C ILE A 317 10.58 -18.98 -0.78
N LEU A 318 10.89 -18.24 -1.83
CA LEU A 318 10.18 -18.26 -3.11
C LEU A 318 11.11 -18.73 -4.22
N ASP A 319 10.74 -19.77 -4.97
CA ASP A 319 11.41 -20.17 -6.21
C ASP A 319 11.05 -19.16 -7.32
N ILE A 320 12.06 -18.51 -7.87
CA ILE A 320 11.93 -17.48 -8.90
C ILE A 320 12.52 -17.92 -10.24
N SER A 321 12.70 -19.21 -10.47
CA SER A 321 13.33 -19.74 -11.67
C SER A 321 12.46 -19.66 -12.92
N ALA A 322 11.14 -19.58 -12.79
CA ALA A 322 10.17 -19.44 -13.88
C ALA A 322 9.60 -18.02 -13.95
N SER A 323 9.27 -17.56 -15.16
CA SER A 323 8.57 -16.28 -15.33
C SER A 323 7.11 -16.38 -14.88
N GLY A 324 6.56 -15.28 -14.39
CA GLY A 324 5.21 -15.18 -13.90
C GLY A 324 5.13 -15.20 -12.36
N GLU A 325 4.22 -15.97 -11.80
CA GLU A 325 4.07 -16.07 -10.35
C GLU A 325 5.21 -16.89 -9.73
N ALA A 326 5.92 -16.31 -8.74
CA ALA A 326 6.92 -17.04 -7.98
C ALA A 326 6.26 -18.05 -7.04
N ILE A 327 6.94 -19.15 -6.75
CA ILE A 327 6.36 -20.28 -6.01
C ILE A 327 6.94 -20.33 -4.60
N GLU A 328 6.09 -20.18 -3.58
CA GLU A 328 6.52 -20.41 -2.20
C GLU A 328 6.88 -21.88 -1.96
N VAL A 329 8.14 -22.12 -1.60
CA VAL A 329 8.65 -23.46 -1.30
C VAL A 329 8.82 -23.70 0.21
N ALA A 330 8.94 -22.64 1.01
CA ALA A 330 8.98 -22.73 2.46
C ALA A 330 8.52 -21.42 3.11
N PHE A 331 7.88 -21.54 4.26
CA PHE A 331 7.60 -20.44 5.17
C PHE A 331 8.24 -20.74 6.54
N LEU A 332 9.02 -19.77 7.04
CA LEU A 332 9.69 -19.85 8.33
C LEU A 332 9.02 -18.85 9.28
N PRO A 333 8.27 -19.32 10.28
CA PRO A 333 7.62 -18.40 11.22
C PRO A 333 8.64 -17.52 11.93
N GLY A 334 8.39 -16.22 12.01
CA GLY A 334 9.14 -15.34 12.89
C GLY A 334 8.93 -15.71 14.35
N ALA A 335 9.88 -15.40 15.23
CA ALA A 335 9.71 -15.58 16.68
C ALA A 335 8.48 -14.83 17.21
N ILE A 336 8.09 -13.77 16.52
CA ILE A 336 6.83 -13.05 16.71
C ILE A 336 6.19 -12.75 15.34
N GLY A 337 4.88 -12.51 15.32
CA GLY A 337 4.15 -12.12 14.12
C GLY A 337 2.91 -11.30 14.44
N GLY A 338 2.38 -10.58 13.45
CA GLY A 338 1.17 -9.78 13.57
C GLY A 338 1.31 -8.37 13.00
N SER A 339 0.23 -7.61 12.96
CA SER A 339 0.15 -6.27 12.37
C SER A 339 1.06 -5.20 12.99
N TYR A 340 1.71 -5.48 14.11
CA TYR A 340 2.69 -4.59 14.73
C TYR A 340 4.14 -4.86 14.30
N VAL A 341 4.39 -5.92 13.51
CA VAL A 341 5.72 -6.25 12.97
C VAL A 341 5.87 -5.57 11.61
N THR A 342 6.67 -4.51 11.57
CA THR A 342 6.88 -3.71 10.36
C THR A 342 8.21 -3.98 9.67
N HIS A 343 9.19 -4.53 10.41
CA HIS A 343 10.55 -4.66 9.90
C HIS A 343 11.16 -6.00 10.30
N ARG A 344 11.59 -6.75 9.28
CA ARG A 344 12.52 -7.88 9.36
C ARG A 344 13.65 -7.62 8.40
N ASP A 345 14.83 -8.06 8.78
CA ASP A 345 16.03 -7.86 8.01
C ASP A 345 16.83 -9.18 7.92
N TYR A 346 17.50 -9.36 6.79
CA TYR A 346 18.14 -10.62 6.42
C TYR A 346 19.55 -10.41 5.88
N HIS A 347 20.42 -11.39 6.12
CA HIS A 347 21.66 -11.53 5.38
C HIS A 347 22.07 -12.99 5.25
N ILE A 348 22.80 -13.34 4.17
CA ILE A 348 23.17 -14.71 3.83
C ILE A 348 24.68 -14.87 3.80
N ASN A 349 25.18 -15.97 4.43
CA ASN A 349 26.54 -16.44 4.22
C ASN A 349 26.51 -17.89 3.69
N GLY A 350 26.79 -18.05 2.39
CA GLY A 350 26.74 -19.34 1.71
C GLY A 350 25.32 -19.93 1.69
N ASN A 351 25.06 -20.94 2.50
CA ASN A 351 23.75 -21.57 2.67
C ASN A 351 23.07 -21.24 4.01
N VAL A 352 23.63 -20.32 4.77
CA VAL A 352 23.12 -19.95 6.10
C VAL A 352 22.45 -18.57 6.02
N LEU A 353 21.18 -18.53 6.40
CA LEU A 353 20.38 -17.32 6.53
C LEU A 353 20.39 -16.84 7.97
N TYR A 354 20.64 -15.57 8.16
CA TYR A 354 20.50 -14.83 9.41
C TYR A 354 19.31 -13.88 9.31
N ALA A 355 18.43 -13.91 10.30
CA ALA A 355 17.21 -13.14 10.31
C ALA A 355 17.00 -12.46 11.67
N VAL A 356 16.59 -11.19 11.62
CA VAL A 356 16.26 -10.39 12.80
C VAL A 356 14.91 -9.69 12.63
N CYS A 357 14.41 -9.11 13.71
CA CYS A 357 13.20 -8.31 13.72
C CYS A 357 13.39 -7.11 14.64
N ASP A 358 12.91 -5.96 14.23
CA ASP A 358 13.05 -4.71 14.97
C ASP A 358 11.92 -4.47 16.00
N GLN A 359 10.88 -5.27 15.99
CA GLN A 359 9.73 -5.11 16.89
C GLN A 359 9.55 -6.27 17.86
N GLY A 360 9.02 -5.95 19.04
CA GLY A 360 8.50 -6.87 20.03
C GLY A 360 9.57 -7.70 20.75
N ALA A 361 9.17 -8.86 21.29
CA ALA A 361 10.07 -9.80 21.95
C ALA A 361 10.51 -10.87 20.94
N SER A 362 11.40 -10.51 20.03
CA SER A 362 11.90 -11.38 18.98
C SER A 362 13.22 -12.06 19.37
N THR A 363 13.91 -12.63 18.38
CA THR A 363 15.15 -13.40 18.52
C THR A 363 16.04 -13.19 17.30
N LEU A 364 17.34 -13.54 17.43
CA LEU A 364 18.17 -13.88 16.28
C LEU A 364 17.79 -15.29 15.82
N GLN A 365 17.36 -15.44 14.59
CA GLN A 365 17.08 -16.73 13.95
C GLN A 365 18.16 -17.05 12.91
N ILE A 366 18.68 -18.28 12.92
CA ILE A 366 19.68 -18.74 11.94
C ILE A 366 19.19 -20.05 11.33
N PHE A 367 19.19 -20.12 9.99
CA PHE A 367 18.65 -21.24 9.25
C PHE A 367 19.67 -21.80 8.25
N ASP A 368 19.70 -23.12 8.09
CA ASP A 368 20.42 -23.82 7.01
C ASP A 368 19.45 -24.07 5.84
N LEU A 369 19.76 -23.48 4.70
CA LEU A 369 19.00 -23.53 3.45
C LEU A 369 19.53 -24.60 2.47
N SER A 370 20.57 -25.37 2.83
CA SER A 370 21.25 -26.32 1.93
C SER A 370 20.33 -27.40 1.34
N SER A 371 19.22 -27.69 2.01
CA SER A 371 18.26 -28.72 1.61
C SER A 371 17.06 -28.22 0.80
N LEU A 372 17.06 -26.94 0.39
CA LEU A 372 16.01 -26.39 -0.46
C LEU A 372 15.90 -27.16 -1.79
N PRO A 373 14.67 -27.33 -2.34
CA PRO A 373 13.37 -26.89 -1.83
C PRO A 373 12.72 -27.83 -0.80
N ASN A 374 13.39 -28.93 -0.39
CA ASN A 374 12.75 -30.00 0.36
C ASN A 374 12.52 -29.65 1.85
N SER A 375 13.46 -28.92 2.46
CA SER A 375 13.37 -28.53 3.88
C SER A 375 14.35 -27.43 4.24
N VAL A 376 14.06 -26.72 5.33
CA VAL A 376 14.95 -25.77 6.00
C VAL A 376 15.18 -26.25 7.43
N THR A 377 16.41 -26.10 7.93
CA THR A 377 16.77 -26.50 9.30
C THR A 377 17.05 -25.25 10.14
N THR A 378 16.36 -25.08 11.26
CA THR A 378 16.71 -24.06 12.25
C THR A 378 17.99 -24.47 12.98
N LEU A 379 19.04 -23.66 12.86
CA LEU A 379 20.32 -23.86 13.52
C LEU A 379 20.37 -23.17 14.90
N TYR A 380 19.74 -21.99 14.98
CA TYR A 380 19.70 -21.18 16.20
C TYR A 380 18.42 -20.33 16.22
N ASP A 381 17.81 -20.21 17.38
CA ASP A 381 16.66 -19.31 17.61
C ASP A 381 16.67 -18.90 19.09
N SER A 382 17.16 -17.70 19.39
CA SER A 382 17.32 -17.25 20.77
C SER A 382 17.40 -15.74 20.88
N ASN A 383 16.90 -15.22 22.00
CA ASN A 383 17.03 -13.82 22.39
C ASN A 383 18.27 -13.52 23.27
N GLU A 384 19.22 -14.44 23.34
CA GLU A 384 20.44 -14.29 24.16
C GLU A 384 21.23 -13.04 23.74
N PHE A 385 21.37 -12.80 22.44
CA PHE A 385 22.19 -11.71 21.90
C PHE A 385 21.37 -10.49 21.47
N CYS A 386 20.13 -10.69 21.02
CA CYS A 386 19.20 -9.61 20.73
C CYS A 386 17.75 -10.01 20.97
N ILE A 387 16.96 -9.10 21.53
CA ILE A 387 15.49 -9.16 21.53
C ILE A 387 14.99 -8.52 20.24
N THR A 388 15.57 -7.38 19.87
CA THR A 388 15.36 -6.71 18.59
C THR A 388 16.69 -6.30 17.99
N ALA A 389 16.77 -6.33 16.67
CA ALA A 389 17.83 -5.67 15.91
C ALA A 389 17.18 -5.06 14.65
N HIS A 390 17.66 -3.88 14.27
CA HIS A 390 17.12 -3.16 13.13
C HIS A 390 17.65 -3.75 11.81
N ASN A 391 18.96 -4.03 11.76
CA ASN A 391 19.62 -4.58 10.58
C ASN A 391 20.57 -5.70 10.99
N VAL A 392 20.84 -6.64 10.07
CA VAL A 392 21.80 -7.72 10.24
C VAL A 392 22.71 -7.83 9.02
N PHE A 393 24.02 -7.92 9.24
CA PHE A 393 25.02 -8.11 8.19
C PHE A 393 26.03 -9.19 8.60
N VAL A 394 26.45 -10.03 7.67
CA VAL A 394 27.54 -11.00 7.92
C VAL A 394 28.69 -10.78 6.95
N ASP A 395 29.90 -10.60 7.47
CA ASP A 395 31.10 -10.62 6.66
C ASP A 395 31.51 -12.07 6.35
N ASN A 396 31.36 -12.45 5.10
CA ASN A 396 31.61 -13.81 4.63
C ASN A 396 33.09 -14.25 4.79
N ALA A 397 34.03 -13.30 4.82
CA ALA A 397 35.44 -13.58 4.95
C ALA A 397 35.84 -13.93 6.38
N SER A 398 35.31 -13.24 7.36
CA SER A 398 35.64 -13.38 8.79
C SER A 398 34.64 -14.26 9.56
N ASN A 399 33.45 -14.52 9.02
CA ASN A 399 32.30 -15.10 9.73
C ASN A 399 31.90 -14.28 10.96
N LEU A 400 32.01 -12.96 10.87
CA LEU A 400 31.52 -12.04 11.89
C LEU A 400 30.13 -11.52 11.49
N LEU A 401 29.17 -11.66 12.40
CA LEU A 401 27.81 -11.18 12.27
C LEU A 401 27.65 -9.87 13.03
N TYR A 402 27.11 -8.87 12.35
CA TYR A 402 26.86 -7.54 12.87
C TYR A 402 25.36 -7.34 13.05
N LEU A 403 24.95 -6.94 14.24
CA LEU A 403 23.58 -6.64 14.60
C LEU A 403 23.48 -5.15 14.94
N CYS A 404 22.74 -4.39 14.15
CA CYS A 404 22.58 -2.94 14.32
C CYS A 404 21.41 -2.59 15.22
N SER A 405 21.55 -1.54 16.01
CA SER A 405 20.53 -0.99 16.92
C SER A 405 19.85 -2.07 17.76
N THR A 406 20.66 -2.89 18.42
CA THR A 406 20.14 -4.05 19.19
C THR A 406 19.57 -3.63 20.54
N SER A 407 18.43 -4.21 20.91
CA SER A 407 18.02 -4.35 22.31
C SER A 407 18.31 -5.77 22.81
N SER A 408 18.78 -5.91 24.04
CA SER A 408 19.07 -7.21 24.66
C SER A 408 18.84 -7.17 26.17
N PRO A 409 18.72 -8.33 26.84
CA PRO A 409 18.64 -8.35 28.28
C PRO A 409 19.88 -7.68 28.91
N GLY A 410 19.72 -6.43 29.36
CA GLY A 410 20.75 -5.70 30.13
C GLY A 410 21.39 -4.51 29.43
N ALA A 411 21.41 -4.40 28.10
CA ALA A 411 21.96 -3.24 27.41
C ALA A 411 21.50 -3.16 25.94
N ASN A 412 21.17 -1.94 25.51
CA ASN A 412 21.04 -1.64 24.07
C ASN A 412 22.43 -1.29 23.53
N THR A 413 22.77 -1.81 22.36
CA THR A 413 24.05 -1.52 21.71
C THR A 413 23.84 -1.02 20.28
N PRO A 414 24.61 -0.02 19.81
CA PRO A 414 24.53 0.45 18.43
C PRO A 414 24.90 -0.64 17.43
N VAL A 415 25.98 -1.39 17.71
CA VAL A 415 26.37 -2.56 16.93
C VAL A 415 26.91 -3.63 17.86
N ARG A 416 26.33 -4.82 17.79
CA ARG A 416 26.85 -6.04 18.42
C ARG A 416 27.46 -6.93 17.35
N VAL A 417 28.69 -7.38 17.57
CA VAL A 417 29.40 -8.29 16.70
C VAL A 417 29.50 -9.67 17.35
N LEU A 418 29.09 -10.70 16.60
CA LEU A 418 29.16 -12.10 17.03
C LEU A 418 30.09 -12.89 16.09
N ASP A 419 30.85 -13.86 16.62
CA ASP A 419 31.48 -14.89 15.82
C ASP A 419 30.46 -15.99 15.53
N VAL A 420 30.16 -16.20 14.26
CA VAL A 420 29.23 -17.20 13.74
C VAL A 420 29.92 -18.28 12.91
N SER A 421 31.21 -18.50 13.10
CA SER A 421 31.97 -19.64 12.51
C SER A 421 31.32 -20.99 12.85
N THR A 422 30.56 -21.05 13.95
CA THR A 422 29.68 -22.15 14.31
C THR A 422 28.24 -21.61 14.43
N PRO A 423 27.44 -21.63 13.36
CA PRO A 423 26.11 -20.99 13.34
C PRO A 423 25.11 -21.53 14.38
N THR A 424 25.32 -22.78 14.86
CA THR A 424 24.53 -23.39 15.94
C THR A 424 24.88 -22.91 17.35
N ALA A 425 25.99 -22.18 17.50
CA ALA A 425 26.49 -21.67 18.76
C ALA A 425 27.26 -20.35 18.57
N PRO A 426 26.56 -19.26 18.20
CA PRO A 426 27.17 -17.94 18.10
C PRO A 426 27.85 -17.52 19.39
N THR A 427 28.92 -16.74 19.31
CA THR A 427 29.62 -16.25 20.50
C THR A 427 29.88 -14.75 20.40
N PRO A 428 29.83 -13.98 21.51
CA PRO A 428 30.15 -12.57 21.49
C PRO A 428 31.59 -12.31 21.04
N TYR A 429 31.78 -11.40 20.09
CA TYR A 429 33.09 -10.98 19.60
C TYR A 429 33.43 -9.56 20.05
N LEU A 430 32.54 -8.57 19.74
CA LEU A 430 32.82 -7.16 19.98
C LEU A 430 31.51 -6.37 20.17
N ASP A 431 31.59 -5.26 20.91
CA ASP A 431 30.55 -4.23 21.01
C ASP A 431 31.15 -2.89 20.56
N LEU A 432 30.53 -2.20 19.61
CA LEU A 432 31.02 -0.96 19.04
C LEU A 432 30.59 0.31 19.80
N SER A 433 29.87 0.19 20.92
CA SER A 433 29.44 1.34 21.74
C SER A 433 30.56 2.31 22.14
N PRO A 434 31.84 1.91 22.29
CA PRO A 434 32.91 2.87 22.55
C PRO A 434 33.23 3.83 21.40
N TRP A 435 32.83 3.52 20.17
CA TRP A 435 33.18 4.28 18.95
C TRP A 435 31.99 4.97 18.30
N VAL A 436 30.81 4.33 18.32
CA VAL A 436 29.59 4.85 17.69
C VAL A 436 28.42 4.79 18.68
N ASN A 437 27.48 5.73 18.56
CA ASN A 437 26.32 5.83 19.46
C ASN A 437 25.03 5.27 18.83
N TYR A 438 25.00 5.12 17.51
CA TYR A 438 23.87 4.67 16.74
C TYR A 438 24.37 4.01 15.45
N CYS A 439 23.67 2.99 14.98
CA CYS A 439 23.87 2.36 13.68
C CYS A 439 22.48 2.05 13.14
N HIS A 440 22.15 2.63 11.98
CA HIS A 440 20.94 2.26 11.27
C HIS A 440 21.20 0.98 10.47
N ASP A 441 22.18 1.03 9.60
CA ASP A 441 22.60 -0.05 8.72
C ASP A 441 24.14 -0.11 8.65
N ILE A 442 24.68 -1.25 8.23
CA ILE A 442 26.11 -1.49 8.16
C ILE A 442 26.48 -2.33 6.93
N TYR A 443 27.48 -1.90 6.19
CA TYR A 443 28.13 -2.71 5.17
C TYR A 443 29.53 -3.11 5.64
N VAL A 444 29.92 -4.37 5.48
CA VAL A 444 31.23 -4.85 5.90
C VAL A 444 31.88 -5.67 4.79
N GLU A 445 33.12 -5.33 4.46
CA GLU A 445 33.96 -6.08 3.53
C GLU A 445 35.40 -6.13 4.05
N ASN A 446 35.98 -7.34 4.16
CA ASN A 446 37.37 -7.56 4.58
C ASN A 446 37.71 -6.84 5.91
N ASP A 447 36.91 -7.07 6.94
CA ASP A 447 37.02 -6.45 8.28
C ASP A 447 36.86 -4.91 8.30
N THR A 448 36.50 -4.28 7.20
CA THR A 448 36.22 -2.83 7.13
C THR A 448 34.71 -2.61 7.17
N ALA A 449 34.24 -1.97 8.24
CA ALA A 449 32.84 -1.67 8.46
C ALA A 449 32.51 -0.21 8.10
N TRP A 450 31.48 -0.04 7.30
CA TRP A 450 30.87 1.23 6.92
C TRP A 450 29.56 1.36 7.67
N ILE A 451 29.52 2.24 8.66
CA ILE A 451 28.43 2.35 9.63
C ILE A 451 27.61 3.59 9.34
N ASN A 452 26.37 3.36 8.89
CA ASN A 452 25.40 4.41 8.59
C ASN A 452 24.69 4.81 9.90
N SER A 453 25.00 6.02 10.41
CA SER A 453 24.67 6.43 11.79
C SER A 453 23.58 7.51 11.88
N GLY A 454 22.59 7.50 10.97
CA GLY A 454 21.52 8.48 10.97
C GLY A 454 22.03 9.92 10.87
N GLY A 455 21.51 10.83 11.69
CA GLY A 455 21.94 12.22 11.71
C GLY A 455 23.40 12.47 12.11
N ALA A 456 24.12 11.45 12.59
CA ALA A 456 25.55 11.53 12.89
C ALA A 456 26.45 11.31 11.65
N GLY A 457 25.88 10.82 10.55
CA GLY A 457 26.59 10.59 9.30
C GLY A 457 27.24 9.20 9.22
N LEU A 458 28.32 9.09 8.46
CA LEU A 458 29.03 7.85 8.14
C LEU A 458 30.30 7.69 8.97
N PHE A 459 30.52 6.47 9.50
CA PHE A 459 31.74 6.09 10.19
C PHE A 459 32.36 4.88 9.50
N VAL A 460 33.68 4.90 9.29
CA VAL A 460 34.42 3.80 8.69
C VAL A 460 35.40 3.24 9.73
N MET A 461 35.30 1.93 9.98
CA MET A 461 36.11 1.28 11.03
C MET A 461 36.77 0.01 10.52
N GLN A 462 38.03 -0.22 10.90
CA GLN A 462 38.64 -1.54 10.94
C GLN A 462 38.10 -2.28 12.18
N ILE A 463 37.64 -3.52 12.00
CA ILE A 463 37.08 -4.33 13.10
C ILE A 463 38.11 -5.30 13.69
N ALA A 464 38.80 -6.03 12.85
CA ALA A 464 39.80 -7.00 13.26
C ALA A 464 41.20 -6.64 12.69
N PRO A 465 42.31 -7.02 13.31
CA PRO A 465 42.40 -7.71 14.62
C PRO A 465 42.20 -6.79 15.84
N THR A 466 42.15 -5.47 15.63
CA THR A 466 41.96 -4.47 16.67
C THR A 466 41.10 -3.36 16.16
N PRO A 467 39.96 -3.04 16.81
CA PRO A 467 39.07 -1.99 16.37
C PRO A 467 39.76 -0.64 16.27
N GLN A 468 39.60 0.03 15.13
CA GLN A 468 40.16 1.35 14.86
C GLN A 468 39.25 2.17 13.97
N MET A 469 39.00 3.44 14.31
CA MET A 469 38.37 4.39 13.40
C MET A 469 39.33 4.73 12.27
N LEU A 470 38.88 4.53 11.02
CA LEU A 470 39.62 4.84 9.80
C LEU A 470 39.24 6.20 9.21
N GLY A 471 37.94 6.54 9.29
CA GLY A 471 37.43 7.80 8.77
C GLY A 471 36.02 8.09 9.21
N THR A 472 35.59 9.32 8.96
CA THR A 472 34.22 9.79 9.23
C THR A 472 33.80 10.81 8.19
N LEU A 473 32.50 10.81 7.85
CA LEU A 473 31.87 11.84 7.03
C LEU A 473 30.62 12.33 7.75
N THR A 474 30.74 13.43 8.48
CA THR A 474 29.73 13.97 9.41
C THR A 474 29.16 15.31 9.00
N ASP A 475 29.64 15.89 7.91
CA ASP A 475 29.16 17.13 7.29
C ASP A 475 29.28 16.96 5.75
N TYR A 476 28.14 16.91 5.08
CA TYR A 476 28.07 16.68 3.64
C TYR A 476 26.83 17.33 3.02
N PRO A 477 26.79 17.53 1.69
CA PRO A 477 25.67 18.16 1.02
C PRO A 477 24.35 17.38 1.22
N PHE A 478 23.26 18.10 1.49
CA PHE A 478 21.92 17.53 1.68
C PHE A 478 21.87 16.44 2.77
N GLN A 479 22.59 16.66 3.86
CA GLN A 479 22.64 15.71 4.98
C GLN A 479 21.25 15.52 5.59
N GLY A 480 20.86 14.24 5.70
CA GLY A 480 19.62 13.78 6.29
C GLY A 480 19.85 12.68 7.32
N GLY A 481 19.01 11.67 7.31
CA GLY A 481 19.18 10.43 8.09
C GLY A 481 20.00 9.40 7.32
N ASN A 482 21.32 9.35 7.52
CA ASN A 482 22.22 8.41 6.89
C ASN A 482 21.75 6.97 7.18
N HIS A 483 21.29 6.27 6.16
CA HIS A 483 20.46 5.08 6.28
C HIS A 483 21.21 3.80 5.90
N SER A 484 21.47 3.60 4.63
CA SER A 484 22.10 2.40 4.07
C SER A 484 23.14 2.78 3.04
N GLY A 485 24.07 1.88 2.73
CA GLY A 485 25.09 2.14 1.73
C GLY A 485 25.87 0.91 1.31
N TRP A 486 26.60 1.04 0.21
CA TRP A 486 27.40 -0.03 -0.37
C TRP A 486 28.76 0.47 -0.85
N TRP A 487 29.80 -0.31 -0.62
CA TRP A 487 31.16 0.00 -1.03
C TRP A 487 31.59 -0.80 -2.26
N ASP A 488 32.14 -0.11 -3.25
CA ASP A 488 32.91 -0.74 -4.31
C ASP A 488 34.40 -0.49 -4.04
N SER A 489 35.04 -1.50 -3.47
CA SER A 489 36.46 -1.45 -3.09
C SER A 489 37.41 -1.33 -4.30
N GLN A 490 36.98 -1.74 -5.49
CA GLN A 490 37.79 -1.64 -6.72
C GLN A 490 37.70 -0.24 -7.33
N ALA A 491 36.51 0.34 -7.37
CA ALA A 491 36.31 1.70 -7.83
C ALA A 491 36.68 2.74 -6.77
N GLN A 492 36.89 2.32 -5.52
CA GLN A 492 37.14 3.17 -4.35
C GLN A 492 36.06 4.24 -4.17
N ILE A 493 34.79 3.80 -4.25
CA ILE A 493 33.62 4.64 -3.99
C ILE A 493 32.69 3.97 -2.97
N TYR A 494 32.06 4.78 -2.14
CA TYR A 494 30.93 4.38 -1.31
C TYR A 494 29.70 5.16 -1.74
N VAL A 495 28.59 4.48 -1.97
CA VAL A 495 27.32 5.15 -2.25
C VAL A 495 26.39 4.91 -1.07
N PHE A 496 25.72 5.96 -0.59
CA PHE A 496 24.77 5.82 0.49
C PHE A 496 23.50 6.66 0.29
N ALA A 497 22.42 6.20 0.91
CA ALA A 497 21.13 6.88 1.01
C ALA A 497 20.99 7.59 2.35
N ASP A 498 20.35 8.75 2.31
CA ASP A 498 19.72 9.36 3.49
C ASP A 498 18.21 9.14 3.37
N GLU A 499 17.60 8.42 4.28
CA GLU A 499 16.16 8.21 4.33
C GLU A 499 15.42 9.47 4.78
N THR A 500 15.40 10.44 3.89
CA THR A 500 14.86 11.79 4.16
C THR A 500 14.22 12.33 2.89
N HIS A 501 13.05 12.97 3.04
CA HIS A 501 12.33 13.57 1.93
C HIS A 501 13.21 14.47 1.08
N GLY A 502 13.31 14.17 -0.21
CA GLY A 502 14.08 14.94 -1.18
C GLY A 502 15.60 14.89 -1.00
N SER A 503 16.11 14.06 -0.10
CA SER A 503 17.55 13.88 0.03
C SER A 503 18.07 12.96 -1.08
N PRO A 504 19.04 13.41 -1.91
CA PRO A 504 19.65 12.54 -2.93
C PRO A 504 20.61 11.53 -2.29
N LEU A 505 20.93 10.45 -3.01
CA LEU A 505 22.07 9.59 -2.67
C LEU A 505 23.38 10.39 -2.80
N LYS A 506 24.40 9.95 -2.10
CA LYS A 506 25.77 10.53 -2.13
C LYS A 506 26.74 9.50 -2.69
N VAL A 507 27.55 9.91 -3.64
CA VAL A 507 28.69 9.13 -4.16
C VAL A 507 29.95 9.70 -3.53
N VAL A 508 30.68 8.88 -2.76
CA VAL A 508 31.81 9.30 -1.93
C VAL A 508 33.10 8.70 -2.46
N ASP A 509 34.14 9.53 -2.60
CA ASP A 509 35.51 9.07 -2.82
C ASP A 509 36.06 8.46 -1.53
N THR A 510 36.53 7.21 -1.64
CA THR A 510 37.11 6.45 -0.53
C THR A 510 38.58 6.12 -0.73
N SER A 511 39.23 6.77 -1.69
CA SER A 511 40.68 6.59 -1.96
C SER A 511 41.57 7.02 -0.79
N ASP A 512 41.11 7.97 0.01
CA ASP A 512 41.70 8.35 1.30
C ASP A 512 40.60 8.34 2.38
N LEU A 513 40.58 7.29 3.20
CA LEU A 513 39.59 7.15 4.27
C LEU A 513 39.67 8.23 5.36
N THR A 514 40.82 8.94 5.47
CA THR A 514 40.98 10.04 6.42
C THR A 514 40.40 11.36 5.91
N ASP A 515 40.05 11.44 4.61
CA ASP A 515 39.48 12.63 3.95
C ASP A 515 38.38 12.24 2.94
N LEU A 516 37.27 11.68 3.45
CA LEU A 516 36.12 11.26 2.63
C LEU A 516 35.44 12.47 1.99
N GLN A 517 35.25 12.45 0.67
CA GLN A 517 34.66 13.55 -0.10
C GLN A 517 33.46 13.09 -0.92
N VAL A 518 32.34 13.84 -0.87
CA VAL A 518 31.20 13.61 -1.77
C VAL A 518 31.55 14.14 -3.16
N LEU A 519 31.62 13.24 -4.14
CA LEU A 519 31.93 13.55 -5.54
C LEU A 519 30.70 14.07 -6.30
N SER A 520 29.55 13.48 -6.04
CA SER A 520 28.29 13.78 -6.71
C SER A 520 27.09 13.32 -5.89
N THR A 521 25.90 13.72 -6.34
CA THR A 521 24.62 13.29 -5.78
C THR A 521 23.69 12.78 -6.88
N LEU A 522 22.79 11.85 -6.52
CA LEU A 522 21.84 11.17 -7.40
C LEU A 522 20.44 11.27 -6.83
N SER A 523 19.43 11.49 -7.68
CA SER A 523 18.02 11.39 -7.29
C SER A 523 17.24 10.65 -8.35
N SER A 524 16.05 10.16 -8.01
CA SER A 524 15.12 9.53 -8.97
C SER A 524 14.68 10.51 -10.07
N GLU A 525 14.71 11.81 -9.79
CA GLU A 525 14.18 12.89 -10.65
C GLU A 525 12.66 12.75 -10.92
N VAL A 526 11.95 11.93 -10.16
CA VAL A 526 10.51 11.74 -10.28
C VAL A 526 9.77 12.84 -9.51
N ASN A 527 10.10 13.02 -8.23
CA ASN A 527 9.50 14.04 -7.38
C ASN A 527 10.54 14.64 -6.41
N LEU A 528 10.36 15.90 -6.05
CA LEU A 528 11.27 16.61 -5.13
C LEU A 528 11.19 16.08 -3.68
N LEU A 529 10.17 15.29 -3.34
CA LEU A 529 9.97 14.71 -2.01
C LEU A 529 10.28 13.20 -1.96
N SER A 530 10.69 12.60 -3.09
CA SER A 530 11.05 11.17 -3.16
C SER A 530 12.11 10.80 -2.13
N ILE A 531 11.99 9.61 -1.56
CA ILE A 531 12.82 9.13 -0.45
C ILE A 531 13.58 7.87 -0.89
N PRO A 532 14.94 7.88 -0.93
CA PRO A 532 15.72 6.67 -1.13
C PRO A 532 15.73 5.82 0.14
N HIS A 533 15.78 4.49 -0.01
CA HIS A 533 15.86 3.57 1.10
C HIS A 533 17.09 2.66 1.02
N ASN A 534 16.95 1.39 0.65
CA ASN A 534 18.07 0.45 0.56
C ASN A 534 18.71 0.45 -0.81
N LEU A 535 20.00 0.12 -0.85
CA LEU A 535 20.74 0.06 -2.09
C LEU A 535 21.77 -1.07 -2.10
N MET A 536 22.11 -1.55 -3.30
CA MET A 536 23.16 -2.51 -3.56
C MET A 536 23.94 -2.11 -4.82
N MET A 537 25.23 -2.40 -4.85
CA MET A 537 26.08 -2.14 -6.02
C MET A 537 26.52 -3.42 -6.70
N ARG A 538 26.51 -3.40 -8.04
CA ARG A 538 27.08 -4.47 -8.88
C ARG A 538 27.58 -3.89 -10.20
N ASP A 539 28.83 -4.21 -10.57
CA ASP A 539 29.44 -3.87 -11.86
C ASP A 539 29.41 -2.36 -12.20
N GLY A 540 29.59 -1.51 -11.18
CA GLY A 540 29.53 -0.04 -11.31
C GLY A 540 28.12 0.52 -11.50
N LEU A 541 27.11 -0.28 -11.21
CA LEU A 541 25.70 0.14 -11.14
C LEU A 541 25.24 0.14 -9.70
N VAL A 542 24.39 1.10 -9.36
CA VAL A 542 23.70 1.22 -8.07
C VAL A 542 22.23 0.92 -8.29
N PHE A 543 21.72 -0.09 -7.61
CA PHE A 543 20.31 -0.48 -7.58
C PHE A 543 19.71 0.02 -6.26
N VAL A 544 18.64 0.78 -6.34
CA VAL A 544 18.05 1.45 -5.17
C VAL A 544 16.56 1.15 -5.11
N SER A 545 16.09 0.69 -3.96
CA SER A 545 14.67 0.76 -3.62
C SER A 545 14.35 2.18 -3.16
N TYR A 546 13.43 2.85 -3.86
CA TYR A 546 13.20 4.29 -3.73
C TYR A 546 11.75 4.57 -3.31
N TYR A 547 11.24 3.86 -2.32
CA TYR A 547 9.85 3.90 -1.84
C TYR A 547 8.84 4.02 -2.99
N HIS A 548 8.09 5.13 -3.08
CA HIS A 548 7.07 5.35 -4.11
C HIS A 548 7.60 5.37 -5.55
N ASP A 549 8.89 5.59 -5.76
CA ASP A 549 9.47 5.61 -7.10
C ASP A 549 9.97 4.22 -7.55
N GLY A 550 9.80 3.18 -6.72
CA GLY A 550 10.16 1.80 -7.05
C GLY A 550 11.67 1.56 -7.16
N LEU A 551 12.08 0.70 -8.10
CA LEU A 551 13.49 0.48 -8.42
C LEU A 551 14.04 1.64 -9.23
N GLN A 552 15.18 2.19 -8.81
CA GLN A 552 15.99 3.14 -9.59
C GLN A 552 17.38 2.55 -9.80
N VAL A 553 17.91 2.61 -11.04
CA VAL A 553 19.24 2.10 -11.37
C VAL A 553 20.10 3.22 -11.93
N PHE A 554 21.29 3.39 -11.33
CA PHE A 554 22.24 4.42 -11.71
C PHE A 554 23.57 3.82 -12.15
N ASP A 555 24.16 4.35 -13.24
CA ASP A 555 25.53 4.07 -13.66
C ASP A 555 26.47 5.06 -12.95
N VAL A 556 27.34 4.54 -12.08
CA VAL A 556 28.32 5.31 -11.31
C VAL A 556 29.76 5.02 -11.74
N ARG A 557 29.97 4.40 -12.91
CA ARG A 557 31.32 4.16 -13.47
C ARG A 557 32.08 5.47 -13.74
N ASP A 558 31.36 6.57 -13.98
CA ASP A 558 31.88 7.94 -13.83
C ASP A 558 31.27 8.55 -12.57
N PRO A 559 31.94 8.45 -11.40
CA PRO A 559 31.36 8.84 -10.13
C PRO A 559 31.13 10.34 -9.95
N VAL A 560 31.69 11.16 -10.86
CA VAL A 560 31.51 12.62 -10.87
C VAL A 560 30.30 13.03 -11.72
N ASN A 561 29.95 12.20 -12.73
CA ASN A 561 28.81 12.44 -13.64
C ASN A 561 27.93 11.18 -13.75
N PRO A 562 27.37 10.67 -12.66
CA PRO A 562 26.53 9.49 -12.68
C PRO A 562 25.24 9.73 -13.44
N LYS A 563 24.58 8.63 -13.90
CA LYS A 563 23.37 8.72 -14.71
C LYS A 563 22.34 7.69 -14.28
N ARG A 564 21.08 8.07 -14.17
CA ARG A 564 19.98 7.10 -14.14
C ARG A 564 19.86 6.42 -15.49
N ILE A 565 19.88 5.10 -15.52
CA ILE A 565 19.86 4.32 -16.76
C ILE A 565 18.65 3.40 -16.89
N ALA A 566 17.99 3.09 -15.77
CA ALA A 566 16.84 2.20 -15.75
C ALA A 566 15.98 2.47 -14.51
N TRP A 567 14.70 2.11 -14.58
CA TRP A 567 13.79 2.20 -13.45
C TRP A 567 12.56 1.31 -13.65
N PHE A 568 11.93 0.93 -12.55
CA PHE A 568 10.66 0.21 -12.53
C PHE A 568 9.82 0.68 -11.34
N ASP A 569 8.63 1.20 -11.61
CA ASP A 569 7.69 1.64 -10.59
C ASP A 569 6.94 0.41 -10.02
N THR A 570 7.11 0.14 -8.74
CA THR A 570 6.39 -0.92 -8.01
C THR A 570 5.12 -0.41 -7.34
N PHE A 571 5.02 0.91 -7.13
CA PHE A 571 3.97 1.55 -6.35
C PHE A 571 3.18 2.55 -7.20
N ILE A 572 1.90 2.27 -7.36
CA ILE A 572 1.00 2.90 -8.33
C ILE A 572 0.53 4.30 -7.91
N GLU A 573 0.55 4.62 -6.63
CA GLU A 573 0.01 5.87 -6.10
C GLU A 573 0.98 7.04 -6.30
N ASN A 574 0.46 8.18 -6.77
CA ASN A 574 1.25 9.34 -7.19
C ASN A 574 1.71 10.28 -6.06
N SER A 575 1.71 9.85 -4.79
CA SER A 575 2.02 10.78 -3.70
C SER A 575 3.51 11.09 -3.51
N HIS A 576 4.43 10.20 -3.90
CA HIS A 576 5.90 10.30 -3.84
C HIS A 576 6.53 10.74 -2.51
N ALA A 577 5.72 11.14 -1.53
CA ALA A 577 6.18 11.71 -0.25
C ALA A 577 6.02 10.77 0.95
N GLY A 578 5.57 9.51 0.72
CA GLY A 578 5.32 8.53 1.77
C GLY A 578 6.41 7.47 1.89
N PHE A 579 6.32 6.68 2.95
CA PHE A 579 7.16 5.52 3.23
C PHE A 579 6.47 4.21 2.79
N ALA A 580 5.77 4.20 1.65
CA ALA A 580 5.18 3.03 1.02
C ALA A 580 5.95 2.66 -0.26
N GLY A 581 5.72 1.47 -0.81
CA GLY A 581 6.38 1.03 -2.03
C GLY A 581 7.66 0.25 -1.78
N ALA A 582 8.68 0.46 -2.61
CA ALA A 582 9.93 -0.32 -2.62
C ALA A 582 10.75 -0.13 -1.35
N TRP A 583 11.03 -1.24 -0.64
CA TRP A 583 11.76 -1.28 0.62
C TRP A 583 13.16 -1.89 0.49
N GLY A 584 13.26 -3.17 0.15
CA GLY A 584 14.51 -3.91 -0.03
C GLY A 584 14.86 -4.08 -1.51
N VAL A 585 16.16 -4.23 -1.79
CA VAL A 585 16.68 -4.54 -3.12
C VAL A 585 17.79 -5.57 -3.04
N HIS A 586 17.73 -6.60 -3.91
CA HIS A 586 18.83 -7.54 -4.10
C HIS A 586 19.15 -7.68 -5.59
N SER A 587 20.40 -7.39 -5.97
CA SER A 587 20.83 -7.39 -7.39
C SER A 587 21.97 -8.36 -7.69
N ALA A 588 22.38 -9.23 -6.74
CA ALA A 588 23.55 -10.09 -6.87
C ALA A 588 23.25 -11.52 -7.35
N LEU A 589 22.05 -11.80 -7.83
CA LEU A 589 21.72 -13.12 -8.39
C LEU A 589 22.52 -13.42 -9.66
N PRO A 590 23.03 -14.65 -9.85
CA PRO A 590 23.82 -15.04 -11.01
C PRO A 590 23.11 -14.89 -12.36
N SER A 591 21.78 -15.01 -12.39
CA SER A 591 20.99 -14.74 -13.60
C SER A 591 20.98 -13.26 -14.00
N GLY A 592 21.36 -12.36 -13.10
CA GLY A 592 21.23 -10.92 -13.28
C GLY A 592 19.89 -10.35 -12.85
N LYS A 593 18.94 -11.18 -12.41
CA LYS A 593 17.65 -10.72 -11.89
C LYS A 593 17.83 -9.80 -10.68
N ILE A 594 16.91 -8.86 -10.56
CA ILE A 594 16.82 -7.91 -9.47
C ILE A 594 15.56 -8.23 -8.68
N LEU A 595 15.70 -8.33 -7.38
CA LEU A 595 14.58 -8.49 -6.46
C LEU A 595 14.27 -7.14 -5.82
N ILE A 596 12.99 -6.78 -5.80
CA ILE A 596 12.47 -5.66 -5.02
C ILE A 596 11.38 -6.20 -4.11
N SER A 597 11.50 -5.95 -2.83
CA SER A 597 10.36 -6.04 -1.93
C SER A 597 9.64 -4.70 -1.90
N ASP A 598 8.33 -4.75 -2.10
CA ASP A 598 7.42 -3.62 -1.91
C ASP A 598 6.58 -3.90 -0.66
N ILE A 599 6.51 -2.96 0.28
CA ILE A 599 5.86 -3.21 1.58
C ILE A 599 4.37 -3.50 1.47
N ILE A 600 3.72 -3.09 0.38
CA ILE A 600 2.31 -3.33 0.08
C ILE A 600 2.17 -4.43 -0.98
N GLY A 601 2.92 -4.31 -2.08
CA GLY A 601 2.83 -5.16 -3.26
C GLY A 601 3.43 -6.56 -3.07
N GLY A 602 4.46 -6.72 -2.25
CA GLY A 602 5.17 -7.99 -2.08
C GLY A 602 6.46 -8.07 -2.89
N LEU A 603 6.74 -9.22 -3.52
CA LEU A 603 7.96 -9.44 -4.29
C LEU A 603 7.77 -9.08 -5.77
N PHE A 604 8.68 -8.26 -6.29
CA PHE A 604 8.88 -8.05 -7.72
C PHE A 604 10.22 -8.66 -8.13
N VAL A 605 10.21 -9.54 -9.14
CA VAL A 605 11.39 -10.10 -9.78
C VAL A 605 11.55 -9.42 -11.14
N LEU A 606 12.65 -8.72 -11.34
CA LEU A 606 12.84 -7.82 -12.47
C LEU A 606 14.06 -8.25 -13.30
N ASP A 607 13.99 -8.07 -14.62
CA ASP A 607 15.10 -8.23 -15.55
C ASP A 607 15.49 -6.88 -16.18
N MET A 608 16.78 -6.58 -16.28
CA MET A 608 17.25 -5.44 -17.06
C MET A 608 17.24 -5.77 -18.55
N VAL A 609 16.55 -4.95 -19.33
CA VAL A 609 16.49 -5.04 -20.79
C VAL A 609 17.26 -3.86 -21.37
N MET A 610 18.59 -4.00 -21.46
CA MET A 610 19.41 -3.01 -22.15
C MET A 610 19.32 -3.27 -23.65
N GLU A 611 18.78 -2.33 -24.44
CA GLU A 611 18.95 -2.41 -25.90
C GLU A 611 20.44 -2.48 -26.22
N GLU A 612 20.88 -3.56 -26.88
CA GLU A 612 22.23 -3.59 -27.48
C GLU A 612 22.29 -2.40 -28.44
N VAL A 613 23.05 -1.38 -28.09
CA VAL A 613 23.41 -0.33 -29.04
C VAL A 613 24.18 -1.06 -30.16
N GLU A 614 23.50 -1.28 -31.29
CA GLU A 614 24.19 -1.72 -32.50
C GLU A 614 25.34 -0.74 -32.74
N VAL A 615 26.54 -1.16 -32.35
CA VAL A 615 27.76 -0.47 -32.76
C VAL A 615 27.81 -0.65 -34.26
N CYS A 616 27.34 0.33 -35.02
CA CYS A 616 27.55 0.39 -36.46
C CYS A 616 29.02 0.11 -36.69
N PRO A 617 29.39 -0.98 -37.39
CA PRO A 617 30.77 -1.23 -37.68
C PRO A 617 31.27 -0.05 -38.49
N THR A 618 32.18 0.72 -37.94
CA THR A 618 32.91 1.76 -38.69
C THR A 618 33.57 1.07 -39.83
N SER A 619 33.01 1.18 -41.04
CA SER A 619 33.64 0.73 -42.26
C SER A 619 35.06 1.33 -42.33
N PRO A 620 36.12 0.52 -42.49
CA PRO A 620 37.44 1.08 -42.70
C PRO A 620 37.41 1.85 -44.01
N THR A 621 37.54 3.16 -43.97
CA THR A 621 37.82 3.99 -45.14
C THR A 621 39.19 3.58 -45.68
N ILE A 622 39.16 2.78 -46.76
CA ILE A 622 40.37 2.50 -47.55
C ILE A 622 40.72 3.82 -48.23
N TRP A 623 41.75 4.47 -47.72
CA TRP A 623 42.41 5.57 -48.40
C TRP A 623 43.24 4.99 -49.51
N ASN A 624 42.73 4.96 -50.78
CA ASN A 624 43.51 4.74 -51.94
C ASN A 624 44.25 6.04 -52.29
N GLY A 625 45.49 6.16 -51.84
CA GLY A 625 46.40 7.17 -52.33
C GLY A 625 46.69 6.95 -53.81
N ILE A 626 46.41 7.97 -54.64
CA ILE A 626 46.91 8.09 -55.97
C ILE A 626 48.06 9.11 -55.94
N SER A 627 49.20 8.64 -56.40
CA SER A 627 50.48 9.34 -56.64
C SER A 627 50.38 10.50 -57.58
#